data_787565a4e29ac5f22d3fad96f14e5c38
#
_entry.id   787565a4e29ac5f22d3fad96f14e5c38
#
_cell.length_a   1.000
_cell.length_b   1.000
_cell.length_c   1.000
_cell.angle_alpha   90.00
_cell.angle_beta   90.00
_cell.angle_gamma   90.00
#
_symmetry.space_group_name_H-M   'P 1'
#
loop_
_entity.id
_entity.type
_entity.pdbx_description
1 polymer ?
#
loop_
_entity_poly.entity_id
_entity_poly.type
_entity_poly.pdbx_seq_one_letter_code
_entity_poly.pdbx_strand_id
1 'polypeptide(L)'
;MKKQVFFIFGGIVGSTAAFYLSQEEQIDLTLIDSGVGTATRAAAGIICPWMAQKKNKDWYKLTSDGAVFYRQLVADLEKSGAAEIPFKQTGTIGLKSKPELLDKIQKIAEDRRVDTPT
;
A
#
# COMPACT_ATOMS: atom_id res chain seq x y z
N MET A 1 20.64 9.60 25.30
CA MET A 1 19.23 10.06 25.48
C MET A 1 18.47 9.72 24.22
N LYS A 2 17.41 8.92 24.32
CA LYS A 2 16.59 8.58 23.16
C LYS A 2 15.72 9.76 22.75
N LYS A 3 15.53 9.94 21.44
CA LYS A 3 14.62 10.95 20.89
C LYS A 3 13.18 10.42 20.97
N GLN A 4 12.29 11.15 21.63
CA GLN A 4 10.87 10.78 21.67
C GLN A 4 10.17 11.22 20.40
N VAL A 5 9.42 10.31 19.77
CA VAL A 5 8.64 10.53 18.55
C VAL A 5 7.22 10.06 18.78
N PHE A 6 6.26 10.91 18.46
CA PHE A 6 4.85 10.61 18.58
C PHE A 6 4.23 10.54 17.18
N PHE A 7 3.60 9.42 16.86
CA PHE A 7 2.74 9.29 15.69
C PHE A 7 1.28 9.41 16.12
N ILE A 8 0.56 10.32 15.48
CA ILE A 8 -0.88 10.46 15.63
C ILE A 8 -1.52 9.91 14.36
N PHE A 9 -2.47 9.00 14.50
CA PHE A 9 -3.12 8.19 13.46
C PHE A 9 -2.41 6.87 13.12
N GLY A 10 -3.06 5.77 13.51
CA GLY A 10 -2.64 4.37 13.28
C GLY A 10 -3.18 3.76 11.98
N GLY A 11 -3.45 4.57 10.95
CA GLY A 11 -3.74 4.06 9.60
C GLY A 11 -2.48 3.52 8.92
N ILE A 12 -2.61 3.00 7.69
CA ILE A 12 -1.50 2.33 6.99
C ILE A 12 -0.24 3.19 6.91
N VAL A 13 -0.37 4.49 6.67
CA VAL A 13 0.79 5.40 6.56
C VAL A 13 1.48 5.57 7.91
N GLY A 14 0.72 5.91 8.97
CA GLY A 14 1.28 6.12 10.30
C GLY A 14 1.86 4.86 10.91
N SER A 15 1.15 3.74 10.79
CA SER A 15 1.64 2.44 11.29
C SER A 15 2.89 1.95 10.57
N THR A 16 2.97 2.12 9.24
CA THR A 16 4.16 1.76 8.47
C THR A 16 5.37 2.60 8.86
N ALA A 17 5.20 3.92 8.98
CA ALA A 17 6.27 4.80 9.41
C ALA A 17 6.71 4.50 10.85
N ALA A 18 5.76 4.26 11.74
CA ALA A 18 6.03 3.88 13.12
C ALA A 18 6.80 2.55 13.21
N PHE A 19 6.43 1.56 12.40
CA PHE A 19 7.11 0.27 12.33
C PHE A 19 8.60 0.44 12.00
N TYR A 20 8.93 1.15 10.92
CA TYR A 20 10.33 1.35 10.55
C TYR A 20 11.11 2.20 11.55
N LEU A 21 10.52 3.26 12.08
CA LEU A 21 11.19 4.10 13.08
C LEU A 21 11.35 3.43 14.43
N SER A 22 10.49 2.47 14.78
CA SER A 22 10.63 1.72 16.03
C SER A 22 11.86 0.80 16.05
N GLN A 23 12.44 0.52 14.90
CA GLN A 23 13.66 -0.29 14.77
C GLN A 23 14.94 0.51 15.03
N GLU A 24 14.85 1.85 15.10
CA GLU A 24 15.97 2.72 15.39
C GLU A 24 16.26 2.77 16.89
N GLU A 25 17.45 2.33 17.31
CA GLU A 25 17.82 2.24 18.75
C GLU A 25 17.73 3.57 19.49
N GLN A 26 17.91 4.69 18.79
CA GLN A 26 17.89 6.03 19.36
C GLN A 26 16.52 6.67 19.44
N ILE A 27 15.47 5.96 19.00
CA ILE A 27 14.08 6.44 18.99
C ILE A 27 13.27 5.72 20.07
N ASP A 28 12.52 6.50 20.83
CA ASP A 28 11.46 6.06 21.72
C ASP A 28 10.13 6.50 21.09
N LEU A 29 9.36 5.54 20.56
CA LEU A 29 8.22 5.80 19.70
C LEU A 29 6.91 5.50 20.40
N THR A 30 5.97 6.42 20.31
CA THR A 30 4.59 6.24 20.77
C THR A 30 3.62 6.44 19.61
N LEU A 31 2.78 5.45 19.33
CA LEU A 31 1.68 5.54 18.35
C LEU A 31 0.36 5.76 19.08
N ILE A 32 -0.34 6.82 18.71
CA ILE A 32 -1.64 7.20 19.27
C ILE A 32 -2.69 7.15 18.17
N ASP A 33 -3.73 6.34 18.38
CA ASP A 33 -4.87 6.21 17.46
C ASP A 33 -6.18 6.26 18.25
N SER A 34 -7.04 7.17 17.89
CA SER A 34 -8.39 7.31 18.49
C SER A 34 -9.41 6.32 17.91
N GLY A 35 -9.06 5.59 16.85
CA GLY A 35 -9.99 4.75 16.11
C GLY A 35 -10.99 5.52 15.22
N VAL A 36 -10.91 6.86 15.22
CA VAL A 36 -11.71 7.73 14.34
C VAL A 36 -10.98 7.94 13.02
N GLY A 37 -11.71 8.09 11.91
CA GLY A 37 -11.08 8.25 10.58
C GLY A 37 -10.55 6.92 10.03
N THR A 38 -11.40 5.93 9.94
CA THR A 38 -11.06 4.52 9.66
C THR A 38 -10.84 4.18 8.18
N ALA A 39 -10.32 5.10 7.38
CA ALA A 39 -10.14 4.86 5.94
C ALA A 39 -9.39 3.55 5.63
N THR A 40 -8.31 3.26 6.33
CA THR A 40 -7.55 2.00 6.16
C THR A 40 -8.39 0.78 6.55
N ARG A 41 -9.13 0.85 7.66
CA ARG A 41 -9.97 -0.26 8.14
C ARG A 41 -11.22 -0.49 7.28
N ALA A 42 -11.74 0.57 6.65
CA ALA A 42 -12.90 0.52 5.76
C ALA A 42 -12.52 0.22 4.30
N ALA A 43 -11.22 0.17 3.98
CA ALA A 43 -10.74 -0.11 2.63
C ALA A 43 -11.01 -1.56 2.22
N ALA A 44 -11.22 -1.78 0.93
CA ALA A 44 -11.43 -3.12 0.37
C ALA A 44 -10.17 -4.03 0.44
N GLY A 45 -9.02 -3.48 0.84
CA GLY A 45 -7.77 -4.22 0.91
C GLY A 45 -7.19 -4.62 -0.45
N ILE A 46 -7.63 -3.97 -1.54
CA ILE A 46 -7.18 -4.28 -2.90
C ILE A 46 -6.08 -3.32 -3.31
N ILE A 47 -4.92 -3.85 -3.71
CA ILE A 47 -3.79 -3.09 -4.23
C ILE A 47 -3.67 -3.40 -5.72
N CYS A 48 -4.21 -2.53 -6.56
CA CYS A 48 -4.18 -2.68 -8.01
C CYS A 48 -4.12 -1.32 -8.74
N PRO A 49 -2.99 -0.60 -8.68
CA PRO A 49 -2.84 0.69 -9.35
C PRO A 49 -2.84 0.57 -10.88
N TRP A 50 -2.44 -0.57 -11.42
CA TRP A 50 -2.24 -0.80 -12.86
C TRP A 50 -3.51 -0.63 -13.70
N MET A 51 -4.67 -0.97 -13.15
CA MET A 51 -5.97 -0.84 -13.83
C MET A 51 -6.70 0.48 -13.53
N ALA A 52 -6.11 1.35 -12.73
CA ALA A 52 -6.72 2.63 -12.39
C ALA A 52 -6.78 3.57 -13.59
N GLN A 53 -7.95 4.16 -13.87
CA GLN A 53 -8.14 5.06 -15.02
C GLN A 53 -7.68 6.51 -14.78
N LYS A 54 -7.00 6.79 -13.66
CA LYS A 54 -6.45 8.12 -13.39
C LYS A 54 -5.32 8.46 -14.37
N LYS A 55 -5.37 9.65 -14.93
CA LYS A 55 -4.39 10.16 -15.91
C LYS A 55 -3.20 10.87 -15.25
N ASN A 56 -3.28 11.20 -13.97
CA ASN A 56 -2.20 11.89 -13.26
C ASN A 56 -1.01 10.95 -13.08
N LYS A 57 0.13 11.31 -13.66
CA LYS A 57 1.35 10.48 -13.66
C LYS A 57 1.99 10.40 -12.27
N ASP A 58 2.00 11.48 -11.51
CA ASP A 58 2.59 11.50 -10.17
C ASP A 58 1.77 10.63 -9.21
N TRP A 59 0.45 10.70 -9.32
CA TRP A 59 -0.42 9.80 -8.57
C TRP A 59 -0.16 8.34 -8.93
N TYR A 60 -0.03 8.03 -10.22
CA TYR A 60 0.25 6.65 -10.66
C TYR A 60 1.61 6.18 -10.15
N LYS A 61 2.64 7.00 -10.28
CA LYS A 61 3.98 6.68 -9.77
C LYS A 61 3.95 6.39 -8.28
N LEU A 62 3.35 7.26 -7.48
CA LEU A 62 3.25 7.07 -6.03
C LEU A 62 2.53 5.77 -5.66
N THR A 63 1.42 5.46 -6.33
CA THR A 63 0.63 4.27 -6.02
C THR A 63 1.27 2.98 -6.51
N SER A 64 1.97 2.99 -7.66
CA SER A 64 2.71 1.85 -8.15
C SER A 64 3.95 1.56 -7.31
N ASP A 65 4.70 2.59 -6.92
CA ASP A 65 5.85 2.45 -6.01
C ASP A 65 5.38 1.88 -4.65
N GLY A 66 4.24 2.35 -4.14
CA GLY A 66 3.63 1.81 -2.92
C GLY A 66 3.24 0.35 -3.04
N ALA A 67 2.71 -0.07 -4.19
CA ALA A 67 2.35 -1.47 -4.43
C ALA A 67 3.60 -2.39 -4.47
N VAL A 68 4.69 -1.91 -5.05
CA VAL A 68 5.99 -2.63 -5.04
C VAL A 68 6.55 -2.70 -3.61
N PHE A 69 6.56 -1.58 -2.91
CA PHE A 69 7.04 -1.48 -1.52
C PHE A 69 6.26 -2.39 -0.56
N TYR A 70 4.98 -2.64 -0.83
CA TYR A 70 4.14 -3.47 0.03
C TYR A 70 4.68 -4.89 0.23
N ARG A 71 5.34 -5.45 -0.78
CA ARG A 71 6.00 -6.77 -0.67
C ARG A 71 7.16 -6.73 0.31
N GLN A 72 7.96 -5.66 0.27
CA GLN A 72 9.06 -5.46 1.21
C GLN A 72 8.54 -5.27 2.63
N LEU A 73 7.50 -4.45 2.81
CA LEU A 73 6.86 -4.24 4.10
C LEU A 73 6.37 -5.55 4.72
N VAL A 74 5.71 -6.40 3.94
CA VAL A 74 5.23 -7.71 4.43
C VAL A 74 6.40 -8.58 4.86
N ALA A 75 7.45 -8.68 4.04
CA ALA A 75 8.63 -9.47 4.38
C ALA A 75 9.33 -8.96 5.65
N ASP A 76 9.40 -7.65 5.86
CA ASP A 76 10.02 -7.06 7.04
C ASP A 76 9.16 -7.27 8.30
N LEU A 77 7.85 -7.20 8.17
CA LEU A 77 6.93 -7.54 9.26
C LEU A 77 7.05 -9.01 9.67
N GLU A 78 7.10 -9.93 8.71
CA GLU A 78 7.29 -11.36 8.97
C GLU A 78 8.62 -11.64 9.68
N LYS A 79 9.71 -11.01 9.25
CA LYS A 79 11.02 -11.09 9.93
C LYS A 79 10.97 -10.57 11.37
N SER A 80 10.11 -9.59 11.64
CA SER A 80 9.91 -9.01 12.97
C SER A 80 9.00 -9.85 13.87
N GLY A 81 8.53 -11.00 13.38
CA GLY A 81 7.71 -11.95 14.15
C GLY A 81 6.20 -11.75 13.98
N ALA A 82 5.75 -10.91 13.04
CA ALA A 82 4.34 -10.84 12.71
C ALA A 82 3.89 -12.15 12.04
N ALA A 83 2.93 -12.83 12.63
CA ALA A 83 2.34 -14.05 12.08
C ALA A 83 1.06 -13.72 11.29
N GLU A 84 0.77 -14.53 10.28
CA GLU A 84 -0.51 -14.52 9.57
C GLU A 84 -0.88 -13.18 8.92
N ILE A 85 0.06 -12.54 8.21
CA ILE A 85 -0.25 -11.34 7.42
C ILE A 85 -1.09 -11.78 6.21
N PRO A 86 -2.35 -11.34 6.07
CA PRO A 86 -3.24 -11.78 5.00
C PRO A 86 -2.95 -11.05 3.68
N PHE A 87 -1.69 -11.08 3.25
CA PHE A 87 -1.26 -10.51 1.99
C PHE A 87 -1.04 -11.63 0.96
N LYS A 88 -1.75 -11.57 -0.16
CA LYS A 88 -1.64 -12.56 -1.21
C LYS A 88 -1.77 -11.92 -2.59
N GLN A 89 -0.85 -12.24 -3.47
CA GLN A 89 -0.95 -11.88 -4.88
C GLN A 89 -1.88 -12.87 -5.60
N THR A 90 -3.04 -12.41 -6.05
CA THR A 90 -4.09 -13.26 -6.63
C THR A 90 -4.38 -12.94 -8.09
N GLY A 91 -3.81 -11.87 -8.64
CA GLY A 91 -4.23 -11.32 -9.92
C GLY A 91 -5.51 -10.51 -9.81
N THR A 92 -5.92 -9.89 -10.91
CA THR A 92 -7.09 -9.00 -10.96
C THR A 92 -7.97 -9.34 -12.16
N ILE A 93 -9.28 -9.42 -11.92
CA ILE A 93 -10.29 -9.58 -12.97
C ILE A 93 -11.09 -8.29 -13.08
N GLY A 94 -11.06 -7.65 -14.23
CA GLY A 94 -11.86 -6.45 -14.52
C GLY A 94 -13.16 -6.80 -15.22
N LEU A 95 -14.29 -6.38 -14.65
CA LEU A 95 -15.60 -6.54 -15.26
C LEU A 95 -16.13 -5.19 -15.73
N LYS A 96 -16.63 -5.13 -16.95
CA LYS A 96 -17.30 -3.94 -17.51
C LYS A 96 -18.52 -4.34 -18.32
N SER A 97 -19.49 -3.43 -18.37
CA SER A 97 -20.74 -3.63 -19.10
C SER A 97 -20.62 -3.43 -20.60
N LYS A 98 -19.53 -2.79 -21.07
CA LYS A 98 -19.32 -2.48 -22.50
C LYS A 98 -17.92 -2.92 -22.92
N PRO A 99 -17.79 -3.57 -24.11
CA PRO A 99 -16.50 -4.04 -24.64
C PRO A 99 -15.44 -2.91 -24.74
N GLU A 100 -15.84 -1.73 -25.19
CA GLU A 100 -14.92 -0.60 -25.40
C GLU A 100 -14.25 -0.14 -24.07
N LEU A 101 -14.95 -0.36 -22.94
CA LEU A 101 -14.39 -0.07 -21.62
C LEU A 101 -13.39 -1.15 -21.17
N LEU A 102 -13.58 -2.37 -21.61
CA LEU A 102 -12.61 -3.46 -21.38
C LEU A 102 -11.33 -3.21 -22.18
N ASP A 103 -11.46 -2.92 -23.48
CA ASP A 103 -10.32 -2.62 -24.36
C ASP A 103 -9.49 -1.47 -23.80
N LYS A 104 -10.16 -0.42 -23.32
CA LYS A 104 -9.48 0.72 -22.69
C LYS A 104 -8.70 0.34 -21.44
N ILE A 105 -9.27 -0.48 -20.56
CA ILE A 105 -8.59 -0.91 -19.32
C ILE A 105 -7.46 -1.87 -19.66
N GLN A 106 -7.68 -2.78 -20.59
CA GLN A 106 -6.65 -3.70 -21.06
C GLN A 106 -5.43 -2.94 -21.56
N LYS A 107 -5.65 -1.97 -22.47
CA LYS A 107 -4.56 -1.13 -22.98
C LYS A 107 -3.81 -0.39 -21.86
N ILE A 108 -4.53 0.20 -20.91
CA ILE A 108 -3.91 0.86 -19.76
C ILE A 108 -3.04 -0.12 -18.96
N ALA A 109 -3.52 -1.32 -18.72
CA ALA A 109 -2.80 -2.33 -17.95
C ALA A 109 -1.56 -2.83 -18.70
N GLU A 110 -1.68 -3.04 -20.02
CA GLU A 110 -0.57 -3.45 -20.89
C GLU A 110 0.53 -2.38 -20.94
N ASP A 111 0.18 -1.12 -21.16
CA ASP A 111 1.12 0.00 -21.19
C ASP A 111 1.90 0.11 -19.86
N ARG A 112 1.23 -0.12 -18.73
CA ARG A 112 1.82 -0.03 -17.39
C ARG A 112 2.60 -1.27 -16.95
N ARG A 113 2.34 -2.42 -17.57
CA ARG A 113 3.06 -3.66 -17.27
C ARG A 113 4.52 -3.59 -17.69
N VAL A 114 4.83 -2.82 -18.73
CA VAL A 114 6.20 -2.60 -19.20
C VAL A 114 7.03 -1.84 -18.16
N ASP A 115 6.39 -0.89 -17.49
CA ASP A 115 7.05 -0.02 -16.49
C ASP A 115 7.17 -0.68 -15.09
N THR A 116 6.34 -1.68 -14.82
CA THR A 116 6.27 -2.31 -13.49
C THR A 116 6.15 -3.83 -13.66
N PRO A 117 7.23 -4.54 -13.93
CA PRO A 117 7.21 -6.00 -14.02
C PRO A 117 6.76 -6.62 -12.69
N THR A 118 5.73 -7.43 -12.76
CA THR A 118 5.14 -8.18 -11.62
C THR A 118 5.86 -9.50 -11.39
#